data_08779f9b44bac812ec012341edf47156
#
_entry.id   08779f9b44bac812ec012341edf47156
#
_cell.length_a   1.000
_cell.length_b   1.000
_cell.length_c   1.000
_cell.angle_alpha   90.00
_cell.angle_beta   90.00
_cell.angle_gamma   90.00
#
_symmetry.space_group_name_H-M   'P 1'
#
loop_
_entity.id
_entity.type
_entity.pdbx_description
1 polymer ?
#
loop_
_entity_poly.entity_id
_entity_poly.type
_entity_poly.pdbx_seq_one_letter_code
_entity_poly.pdbx_strand_id
1 'polypeptide(L)'
;MGLHPITALMSALGVLTLVYVAGWRRAAMAVRGLANRQASPATDTRFPTPVMIGLGAVTNFFDALGIGSFATSTAAFRFLKMVPDRVIPGTLNAGHTLPTISQAFIFTSLIPVDIVTLLSMIAAAVLGAWLGAGVVSHWPRRNVQIGMGLALLGAATLMFMTQLELFPGGGDALGVRGTKLVIAVAGNFALGALMTLGIGLYAPCMILVSLLGMNPTAAFPIMMNSCAFLMPVGSLRFIREQSYSLRVAIGLALGGVPGVLIAAYLVKSLELSTVRWLVIVVVLYTAVTMLLSAMSDRGTEERTPAKARV
;
A
#
# COMPACT_ATOMS: atom_id res chain seq x y z
N MET A 1 -9.27 32.28 -16.36
CA MET A 1 -8.50 31.89 -15.16
C MET A 1 -8.24 30.41 -15.22
N GLY A 2 -7.03 29.97 -15.62
CA GLY A 2 -6.67 28.53 -15.63
C GLY A 2 -6.55 28.02 -14.20
N LEU A 3 -7.19 26.90 -13.89
CA LEU A 3 -7.00 26.21 -12.60
C LEU A 3 -5.52 25.92 -12.39
N HIS A 4 -4.96 26.29 -11.23
CA HIS A 4 -3.59 25.92 -10.91
C HIS A 4 -3.44 24.38 -10.95
N PRO A 5 -2.42 23.81 -11.60
CA PRO A 5 -2.34 22.35 -11.81
C PRO A 5 -2.48 21.50 -10.54
N ILE A 6 -1.95 21.99 -9.41
CA ILE A 6 -2.08 21.32 -8.10
C ILE A 6 -3.55 21.33 -7.65
N THR A 7 -4.28 22.44 -7.84
CA THR A 7 -5.71 22.51 -7.49
C THR A 7 -6.52 21.53 -8.33
N ALA A 8 -6.21 21.40 -9.63
CA ALA A 8 -6.85 20.43 -10.51
C ALA A 8 -6.57 18.99 -10.05
N LEU A 9 -5.32 18.68 -9.68
CA LEU A 9 -4.93 17.37 -9.15
C LEU A 9 -5.69 17.03 -7.86
N MET A 10 -5.75 17.99 -6.91
CA MET A 10 -6.46 17.79 -5.64
C MET A 10 -7.97 17.64 -5.84
N SER A 11 -8.57 18.40 -6.78
CA SER A 11 -9.97 18.25 -7.15
C SER A 11 -10.26 16.87 -7.76
N ALA A 12 -9.38 16.39 -8.65
CA ALA A 12 -9.47 15.04 -9.22
C ALA A 12 -9.37 13.97 -8.14
N LEU A 13 -8.46 14.12 -7.17
CA LEU A 13 -8.33 13.22 -6.03
C LEU A 13 -9.60 13.23 -5.16
N GLY A 14 -10.19 14.40 -4.92
CA GLY A 14 -11.47 14.53 -4.20
C GLY A 14 -12.62 13.78 -4.90
N VAL A 15 -12.76 13.95 -6.21
CA VAL A 15 -13.76 13.22 -7.01
C VAL A 15 -13.49 11.72 -6.96
N LEU A 16 -12.24 11.29 -7.15
CA LEU A 16 -11.87 9.87 -7.08
C LEU A 16 -12.20 9.29 -5.69
N THR A 17 -11.97 10.04 -4.62
CA THR A 17 -12.31 9.63 -3.25
C THR A 17 -13.80 9.39 -3.10
N LEU A 18 -14.63 10.31 -3.58
CA LEU A 18 -16.10 10.17 -3.53
C LEU A 18 -16.57 8.95 -4.32
N VAL A 19 -16.03 8.74 -5.53
CA VAL A 19 -16.35 7.56 -6.36
C VAL A 19 -15.92 6.27 -5.65
N TYR A 20 -14.73 6.26 -5.05
CA TYR A 20 -14.22 5.11 -4.31
C TYR A 20 -15.10 4.78 -3.11
N VAL A 21 -15.41 5.77 -2.26
CA VAL A 21 -16.24 5.57 -1.06
C VAL A 21 -17.66 5.11 -1.45
N ALA A 22 -18.24 5.71 -2.49
CA ALA A 22 -19.54 5.28 -3.00
C ALA A 22 -19.53 3.85 -3.54
N GLY A 23 -18.49 3.49 -4.29
CA GLY A 23 -18.29 2.13 -4.83
C GLY A 23 -18.09 1.11 -3.72
N TRP A 24 -17.23 1.40 -2.75
CA TRP A 24 -16.98 0.51 -1.60
C TRP A 24 -18.24 0.33 -0.75
N ARG A 25 -18.95 1.43 -0.46
CA ARG A 25 -20.23 1.40 0.28
C ARG A 25 -21.28 0.53 -0.44
N ARG A 26 -21.43 0.70 -1.78
CA ARG A 26 -22.35 -0.13 -2.57
C ARG A 26 -21.98 -1.61 -2.48
N ALA A 27 -20.70 -1.94 -2.64
CA ALA A 27 -20.21 -3.31 -2.51
C ALA A 27 -20.47 -3.89 -1.10
N ALA A 28 -20.20 -3.12 -0.04
CA ALA A 28 -20.46 -3.52 1.33
C ALA A 28 -21.96 -3.73 1.62
N MET A 29 -22.84 -2.92 1.03
CA MET A 29 -24.30 -3.11 1.15
C MET A 29 -24.77 -4.36 0.39
N ALA A 30 -24.24 -4.61 -0.81
CA ALA A 30 -24.60 -5.77 -1.61
C ALA A 30 -24.27 -7.10 -0.88
N VAL A 31 -23.17 -7.16 -0.16
CA VAL A 31 -22.77 -8.39 0.57
C VAL A 31 -23.55 -8.60 1.88
N ARG A 32 -24.21 -7.59 2.43
CA ARG A 32 -25.04 -7.76 3.65
C ARG A 32 -26.14 -8.83 3.47
N GLY A 33 -26.74 -8.90 2.29
CA GLY A 33 -27.73 -9.92 1.95
C GLY A 33 -27.14 -11.33 1.74
N LEU A 34 -25.84 -11.42 1.49
CA LEU A 34 -25.14 -12.69 1.21
C LEU A 34 -24.45 -13.26 2.45
N ALA A 35 -24.24 -12.46 3.50
CA ALA A 35 -23.52 -12.85 4.71
C ALA A 35 -24.09 -14.09 5.40
N ASN A 36 -25.40 -14.33 5.29
CA ASN A 36 -26.07 -15.51 5.82
C ASN A 36 -25.92 -16.78 4.95
N ARG A 37 -25.45 -16.64 3.70
CA ARG A 37 -25.35 -17.74 2.74
C ARG A 37 -23.92 -18.19 2.47
N GLN A 38 -22.96 -17.28 2.59
CA GLN A 38 -21.54 -17.58 2.37
C GLN A 38 -20.67 -16.75 3.32
N ALA A 39 -20.23 -17.36 4.43
CA ALA A 39 -19.29 -16.72 5.35
C ALA A 39 -17.90 -16.62 4.71
N SER A 40 -17.46 -15.40 4.37
CA SER A 40 -16.12 -15.10 3.86
C SER A 40 -15.57 -13.82 4.51
N PRO A 41 -14.26 -13.59 4.47
CA PRO A 41 -13.70 -12.32 4.97
C PRO A 41 -14.30 -11.08 4.29
N ALA A 42 -14.68 -11.18 3.01
CA ALA A 42 -15.28 -10.09 2.24
C ALA A 42 -16.73 -9.81 2.61
N THR A 43 -17.43 -10.77 3.24
CA THR A 43 -18.84 -10.65 3.65
C THR A 43 -19.01 -10.37 5.14
N ASP A 44 -17.92 -10.30 5.93
CA ASP A 44 -17.98 -9.96 7.36
C ASP A 44 -18.29 -8.47 7.55
N THR A 45 -19.55 -8.18 7.80
CA THR A 45 -20.09 -6.81 8.00
C THR A 45 -20.15 -6.39 9.47
N ARG A 46 -19.61 -7.19 10.40
CA ARG A 46 -19.53 -6.81 11.82
C ARG A 46 -18.69 -5.56 12.00
N PHE A 47 -18.98 -4.80 13.07
CA PHE A 47 -18.15 -3.63 13.37
C PHE A 47 -16.70 -4.04 13.67
N PRO A 48 -15.70 -3.25 13.21
CA PRO A 48 -14.29 -3.51 13.49
C PRO A 48 -13.99 -3.56 14.99
N THR A 49 -13.05 -4.42 15.38
CA THR A 49 -12.60 -4.45 16.78
C THR A 49 -11.71 -3.24 17.09
N PRO A 50 -11.58 -2.83 18.37
CA PRO A 50 -10.64 -1.78 18.78
C PRO A 50 -9.19 -2.07 18.32
N VAL A 51 -8.78 -3.34 18.28
CA VAL A 51 -7.45 -3.77 17.78
C VAL A 51 -7.27 -3.44 16.31
N MET A 52 -8.29 -3.65 15.46
CA MET A 52 -8.23 -3.32 14.03
C MET A 52 -8.13 -1.80 13.82
N ILE A 53 -8.88 -1.03 14.60
CA ILE A 53 -8.86 0.44 14.55
C ILE A 53 -7.53 0.96 15.08
N GLY A 54 -7.06 0.46 16.21
CA GLY A 54 -5.77 0.81 16.79
C GLY A 54 -4.59 0.49 15.86
N LEU A 55 -4.63 -0.68 15.21
CA LEU A 55 -3.64 -1.04 14.19
C LEU A 55 -3.64 -0.04 13.03
N GLY A 56 -4.83 0.34 12.53
CA GLY A 56 -4.95 1.37 11.50
C GLY A 56 -4.33 2.70 11.94
N ALA A 57 -4.61 3.15 13.17
CA ALA A 57 -4.06 4.40 13.70
C ALA A 57 -2.52 4.35 13.79
N VAL A 58 -1.96 3.32 14.39
CA VAL A 58 -0.51 3.19 14.59
C VAL A 58 0.24 3.04 13.26
N THR A 59 -0.22 2.16 12.38
CA THR A 59 0.49 1.92 11.12
C THR A 59 0.45 3.11 10.19
N ASN A 60 -0.67 3.85 10.10
CA ASN A 60 -0.76 5.03 9.27
C ASN A 60 -0.15 6.28 9.92
N PHE A 61 -0.05 6.34 11.24
CA PHE A 61 0.78 7.34 11.92
C PHE A 61 2.24 7.24 11.45
N PHE A 62 2.85 6.07 11.53
CA PHE A 62 4.22 5.85 11.08
C PHE A 62 4.38 5.90 9.55
N ASP A 63 3.32 5.55 8.80
CA ASP A 63 3.29 5.71 7.35
C ASP A 63 3.45 7.17 6.92
N ALA A 64 2.72 8.08 7.57
CA ALA A 64 2.84 9.53 7.33
C ALA A 64 4.23 10.07 7.65
N LEU A 65 5.00 9.40 8.50
CA LEU A 65 6.39 9.71 8.82
C LEU A 65 7.41 8.99 7.90
N GLY A 66 6.94 8.30 6.86
CA GLY A 66 7.77 7.67 5.83
C GLY A 66 8.26 6.25 6.12
N ILE A 67 7.72 5.56 7.16
CA ILE A 67 8.11 4.17 7.49
C ILE A 67 7.37 3.17 6.60
N GLY A 68 6.14 3.50 6.17
CA GLY A 68 5.29 2.63 5.36
C GLY A 68 4.35 1.76 6.21
N SER A 69 3.07 1.69 5.80
CA SER A 69 2.01 0.96 6.53
C SER A 69 1.87 -0.51 6.11
N PHE A 70 2.25 -0.86 4.88
CA PHE A 70 1.94 -2.16 4.30
C PHE A 70 2.72 -3.30 4.97
N ALA A 71 4.03 -3.14 5.13
CA ALA A 71 4.88 -4.16 5.74
C ALA A 71 4.51 -4.38 7.22
N THR A 72 4.32 -3.29 7.96
CA THR A 72 3.93 -3.31 9.38
C THR A 72 2.55 -3.92 9.59
N SER A 73 1.56 -3.56 8.76
CA SER A 73 0.21 -4.15 8.80
C SER A 73 0.23 -5.64 8.44
N THR A 74 1.02 -6.04 7.42
CA THR A 74 1.17 -7.45 7.05
C THR A 74 1.74 -8.27 8.21
N ALA A 75 2.77 -7.76 8.88
CA ALA A 75 3.35 -8.38 10.06
C ALA A 75 2.30 -8.56 11.17
N ALA A 76 1.54 -7.51 11.47
CA ALA A 76 0.47 -7.56 12.47
C ALA A 76 -0.65 -8.54 12.09
N PHE A 77 -1.08 -8.57 10.83
CA PHE A 77 -2.10 -9.51 10.35
C PHE A 77 -1.69 -10.97 10.54
N ARG A 78 -0.42 -11.27 10.24
CA ARG A 78 0.12 -12.61 10.44
C ARG A 78 0.25 -12.97 11.92
N PHE A 79 0.84 -12.10 12.71
CA PHE A 79 1.05 -12.31 14.14
C PHE A 79 -0.27 -12.49 14.90
N LEU A 80 -1.26 -11.64 14.62
CA LEU A 80 -2.57 -11.67 15.27
C LEU A 80 -3.58 -12.60 14.56
N LYS A 81 -3.18 -13.27 13.46
CA LYS A 81 -4.05 -14.13 12.64
C LYS A 81 -5.37 -13.46 12.24
N MET A 82 -5.31 -12.16 11.92
CA MET A 82 -6.49 -11.35 11.65
C MET A 82 -7.09 -11.57 10.27
N VAL A 83 -6.24 -11.91 9.29
CA VAL A 83 -6.61 -11.99 7.87
C VAL A 83 -5.95 -13.23 7.25
N PRO A 84 -6.70 -14.05 6.47
CA PRO A 84 -6.10 -15.12 5.68
C PRO A 84 -5.10 -14.57 4.65
N ASP A 85 -3.95 -15.24 4.47
CA ASP A 85 -2.85 -14.76 3.61
C ASP A 85 -3.30 -14.37 2.20
N ARG A 86 -4.21 -15.14 1.60
CA ARG A 86 -4.74 -14.89 0.25
C ARG A 86 -5.37 -13.50 0.08
N VAL A 87 -6.00 -12.97 1.12
CA VAL A 87 -6.74 -11.70 1.04
C VAL A 87 -5.99 -10.53 1.71
N ILE A 88 -4.76 -10.74 2.19
CA ILE A 88 -3.93 -9.68 2.77
C ILE A 88 -3.72 -8.53 1.76
N PRO A 89 -3.29 -8.78 0.48
CA PRO A 89 -3.03 -7.70 -0.46
C PRO A 89 -4.23 -6.77 -0.67
N GLY A 90 -5.41 -7.34 -0.89
CA GLY A 90 -6.63 -6.56 -1.06
C GLY A 90 -7.06 -5.82 0.20
N THR A 91 -6.85 -6.41 1.39
CA THR A 91 -7.15 -5.78 2.67
C THR A 91 -6.25 -4.57 2.95
N LEU A 92 -4.96 -4.68 2.64
CA LEU A 92 -4.00 -3.58 2.75
C LEU A 92 -4.41 -2.42 1.83
N ASN A 93 -4.61 -2.72 0.54
CA ASN A 93 -5.00 -1.70 -0.43
C ASN A 93 -6.31 -1.01 -0.02
N ALA A 94 -7.36 -1.75 0.27
CA ALA A 94 -8.66 -1.16 0.63
C ALA A 94 -8.61 -0.39 1.97
N GLY A 95 -7.94 -0.94 2.97
CA GLY A 95 -7.93 -0.36 4.32
C GLY A 95 -7.08 0.91 4.45
N HIS A 96 -5.95 0.98 3.73
CA HIS A 96 -5.06 2.14 3.77
C HIS A 96 -5.40 3.23 2.75
N THR A 97 -6.38 3.01 1.84
CA THR A 97 -6.73 3.99 0.80
C THR A 97 -7.10 5.36 1.38
N LEU A 98 -8.05 5.43 2.32
CA LEU A 98 -8.49 6.71 2.88
C LEU A 98 -7.41 7.42 3.70
N PRO A 99 -6.65 6.74 4.57
CA PRO A 99 -5.48 7.34 5.21
C PRO A 99 -4.47 7.92 4.23
N THR A 100 -4.11 7.19 3.17
CA THR A 100 -3.15 7.65 2.16
C THR A 100 -3.66 8.84 1.36
N ILE A 101 -4.96 8.89 1.03
CA ILE A 101 -5.59 10.06 0.42
C ILE A 101 -5.46 11.27 1.36
N SER A 102 -5.67 11.08 2.67
CA SER A 102 -5.50 12.16 3.65
C SER A 102 -4.06 12.69 3.69
N GLN A 103 -3.06 11.79 3.59
CA GLN A 103 -1.65 12.19 3.46
C GLN A 103 -1.41 13.02 2.20
N ALA A 104 -1.93 12.57 1.04
CA ALA A 104 -1.74 13.28 -0.22
C ALA A 104 -2.30 14.71 -0.17
N PHE A 105 -3.49 14.92 0.42
CA PHE A 105 -4.05 16.25 0.61
C PHE A 105 -3.17 17.16 1.47
N ILE A 106 -2.58 16.62 2.53
CA ILE A 106 -1.75 17.39 3.47
C ILE A 106 -0.38 17.73 2.85
N PHE A 107 0.34 16.73 2.33
CA PHE A 107 1.74 16.90 1.96
C PHE A 107 1.97 17.49 0.58
N THR A 108 1.02 17.32 -0.37
CA THR A 108 1.17 17.89 -1.72
C THR A 108 1.16 19.42 -1.73
N SER A 109 0.46 20.04 -0.81
CA SER A 109 0.44 21.51 -0.68
C SER A 109 1.70 22.08 -0.03
N LEU A 110 2.50 21.26 0.63
CA LEU A 110 3.64 21.70 1.44
C LEU A 110 4.99 21.60 0.71
N ILE A 111 5.11 20.71 -0.29
CA ILE A 111 6.40 20.38 -0.91
C ILE A 111 6.32 20.62 -2.43
N PRO A 112 7.20 21.49 -2.99
CA PRO A 112 7.23 21.77 -4.41
C PRO A 112 7.75 20.55 -5.20
N VAL A 113 7.14 20.31 -6.36
CA VAL A 113 7.55 19.25 -7.30
C VAL A 113 7.16 19.67 -8.72
N ASP A 114 7.95 19.23 -9.70
CA ASP A 114 7.63 19.46 -11.12
C ASP A 114 6.36 18.71 -11.52
N ILE A 115 5.40 19.43 -12.07
CA ILE A 115 4.07 18.91 -12.37
C ILE A 115 4.07 17.81 -13.45
N VAL A 116 4.95 17.90 -14.44
CA VAL A 116 5.02 16.88 -15.51
C VAL A 116 5.56 15.57 -14.94
N THR A 117 6.63 15.66 -14.14
CA THR A 117 7.18 14.48 -13.43
C THR A 117 6.13 13.86 -12.53
N LEU A 118 5.45 14.67 -11.71
CA LEU A 118 4.42 14.22 -10.78
C LEU A 118 3.29 13.49 -11.50
N LEU A 119 2.65 14.13 -12.48
CA LEU A 119 1.50 13.56 -13.19
C LEU A 119 1.87 12.30 -13.98
N SER A 120 3.04 12.30 -14.64
CA SER A 120 3.51 11.13 -15.40
C SER A 120 3.77 9.92 -14.49
N MET A 121 4.40 10.14 -13.35
CA MET A 121 4.67 9.07 -12.40
C MET A 121 3.38 8.56 -11.73
N ILE A 122 2.43 9.45 -11.38
CA ILE A 122 1.12 9.05 -10.85
C ILE A 122 0.38 8.16 -11.86
N ALA A 123 0.27 8.61 -13.12
CA ALA A 123 -0.42 7.85 -14.16
C ALA A 123 0.21 6.46 -14.37
N ALA A 124 1.54 6.38 -14.37
CA ALA A 124 2.26 5.12 -14.49
C ALA A 124 1.97 4.18 -13.31
N ALA A 125 2.01 4.68 -12.07
CA ALA A 125 1.71 3.90 -10.88
C ALA A 125 0.27 3.36 -10.87
N VAL A 126 -0.70 4.19 -11.31
CA VAL A 126 -2.11 3.78 -11.43
C VAL A 126 -2.28 2.64 -12.44
N LEU A 127 -1.66 2.75 -13.61
CA LEU A 127 -1.70 1.70 -14.64
C LEU A 127 -1.04 0.42 -14.14
N GLY A 128 0.11 0.52 -13.48
CA GLY A 128 0.81 -0.61 -12.88
C GLY A 128 -0.05 -1.32 -11.83
N ALA A 129 -0.67 -0.57 -10.94
CA ALA A 129 -1.53 -1.12 -9.90
C ALA A 129 -2.81 -1.75 -10.47
N TRP A 130 -3.41 -1.15 -11.50
CA TRP A 130 -4.59 -1.70 -12.14
C TRP A 130 -4.33 -3.08 -12.75
N LEU A 131 -3.20 -3.23 -13.44
CA LEU A 131 -2.77 -4.51 -14.01
C LEU A 131 -2.38 -5.49 -12.90
N GLY A 132 -1.56 -5.06 -11.95
CA GLY A 132 -1.09 -5.89 -10.83
C GLY A 132 -2.23 -6.42 -9.98
N ALA A 133 -3.19 -5.57 -9.58
CA ALA A 133 -4.36 -6.00 -8.82
C ALA A 133 -5.21 -7.03 -9.57
N GLY A 134 -5.31 -6.91 -10.89
CA GLY A 134 -6.00 -7.88 -11.72
C GLY A 134 -5.38 -9.26 -11.70
N VAL A 135 -4.08 -9.36 -11.61
CA VAL A 135 -3.34 -10.61 -11.52
C VAL A 135 -3.39 -11.17 -10.09
N VAL A 136 -3.03 -10.35 -9.11
CA VAL A 136 -2.88 -10.77 -7.70
C VAL A 136 -4.21 -11.19 -7.06
N SER A 137 -5.31 -10.55 -7.43
CA SER A 137 -6.64 -10.91 -6.88
C SER A 137 -7.07 -12.35 -7.15
N HIS A 138 -6.54 -12.97 -8.23
CA HIS A 138 -6.82 -14.35 -8.63
C HIS A 138 -5.75 -15.35 -8.17
N TRP A 139 -4.69 -14.89 -7.52
CA TRP A 139 -3.60 -15.79 -7.11
C TRP A 139 -4.03 -16.77 -6.03
N PRO A 140 -3.59 -18.04 -6.13
CA PRO A 140 -3.74 -19.01 -5.06
C PRO A 140 -2.91 -18.57 -3.83
N ARG A 141 -3.28 -19.07 -2.66
CA ARG A 141 -2.66 -18.71 -1.37
C ARG A 141 -1.12 -18.79 -1.41
N ARG A 142 -0.59 -19.85 -1.99
CA ARG A 142 0.86 -20.10 -2.09
C ARG A 142 1.59 -18.98 -2.88
N ASN A 143 1.04 -18.57 -4.04
CA ASN A 143 1.64 -17.52 -4.86
C ASN A 143 1.60 -16.16 -4.13
N VAL A 144 0.51 -15.87 -3.40
CA VAL A 144 0.42 -14.68 -2.54
C VAL A 144 1.49 -14.73 -1.44
N GLN A 145 1.67 -15.86 -0.76
CA GLN A 145 2.70 -16.03 0.28
C GLN A 145 4.12 -15.84 -0.26
N ILE A 146 4.43 -16.40 -1.42
CA ILE A 146 5.75 -16.24 -2.09
C ILE A 146 5.93 -14.78 -2.51
N GLY A 147 4.97 -14.21 -3.24
CA GLY A 147 5.03 -12.84 -3.73
C GLY A 147 5.21 -11.83 -2.60
N MET A 148 4.37 -11.93 -1.56
CA MET A 148 4.48 -11.06 -0.39
C MET A 148 5.75 -11.31 0.43
N GLY A 149 6.18 -12.56 0.58
CA GLY A 149 7.41 -12.89 1.29
C GLY A 149 8.64 -12.29 0.62
N LEU A 150 8.77 -12.43 -0.70
CA LEU A 150 9.84 -11.81 -1.49
C LEU A 150 9.73 -10.27 -1.46
N ALA A 151 8.52 -9.76 -1.55
CA ALA A 151 8.23 -8.34 -1.47
C ALA A 151 8.68 -7.72 -0.13
N LEU A 152 8.32 -8.37 0.97
CA LEU A 152 8.71 -7.94 2.32
C LEU A 152 10.22 -8.06 2.54
N LEU A 153 10.86 -9.11 2.01
CA LEU A 153 12.31 -9.27 2.06
C LEU A 153 12.99 -8.12 1.31
N GLY A 154 12.52 -7.78 0.10
CA GLY A 154 13.00 -6.63 -0.65
C GLY A 154 12.81 -5.31 0.10
N ALA A 155 11.62 -5.08 0.66
CA ALA A 155 11.33 -3.89 1.45
C ALA A 155 12.26 -3.77 2.68
N ALA A 156 12.45 -4.86 3.43
CA ALA A 156 13.36 -4.88 4.57
C ALA A 156 14.82 -4.59 4.16
N THR A 157 15.26 -5.17 3.04
CA THR A 157 16.60 -4.92 2.49
C THR A 157 16.79 -3.44 2.14
N LEU A 158 15.80 -2.84 1.43
CA LEU A 158 15.84 -1.43 1.07
C LEU A 158 15.83 -0.52 2.32
N MET A 159 15.00 -0.84 3.31
CA MET A 159 14.97 -0.10 4.58
C MET A 159 16.31 -0.21 5.32
N PHE A 160 16.92 -1.41 5.35
CA PHE A 160 18.22 -1.64 5.94
C PHE A 160 19.32 -0.83 5.23
N MET A 161 19.36 -0.86 3.90
CA MET A 161 20.32 -0.08 3.10
C MET A 161 20.13 1.43 3.30
N THR A 162 18.89 1.90 3.42
CA THR A 162 18.58 3.31 3.73
C THR A 162 19.09 3.69 5.12
N GLN A 163 18.94 2.79 6.10
CA GLN A 163 19.39 3.03 7.47
C GLN A 163 20.93 3.07 7.59
N LEU A 164 21.63 2.41 6.68
CA LEU A 164 23.09 2.43 6.54
C LEU A 164 23.61 3.56 5.63
N GLU A 165 22.73 4.44 5.16
CA GLU A 165 23.07 5.57 4.28
C GLU A 165 23.76 5.14 2.97
N LEU A 166 23.45 3.93 2.47
CA LEU A 166 24.08 3.37 1.26
C LEU A 166 23.55 3.95 -0.05
N PHE A 167 22.48 4.75 0.00
CA PHE A 167 21.93 5.40 -1.19
C PHE A 167 22.46 6.83 -1.35
N PRO A 168 22.64 7.29 -2.61
CA PRO A 168 23.04 8.67 -2.86
C PRO A 168 22.01 9.63 -2.29
N GLY A 169 22.48 10.74 -1.73
CA GLY A 169 21.66 11.79 -1.10
C GLY A 169 20.73 12.54 -2.08
N GLY A 170 20.73 12.17 -3.37
CA GLY A 170 19.96 12.84 -4.41
C GLY A 170 20.63 14.14 -4.87
N GLY A 171 19.85 15.03 -5.50
CA GLY A 171 20.28 16.35 -5.97
C GLY A 171 19.25 17.41 -5.61
N ASP A 172 19.30 18.57 -6.28
CA ASP A 172 18.40 19.70 -6.00
C ASP A 172 17.23 19.80 -6.99
N ALA A 173 17.19 18.95 -8.03
CA ALA A 173 16.17 19.02 -9.06
C ALA A 173 14.79 18.62 -8.51
N LEU A 174 13.77 19.44 -8.83
CA LEU A 174 12.38 19.16 -8.41
C LEU A 174 11.64 18.27 -9.42
N GLY A 175 12.27 17.87 -10.52
CA GLY A 175 11.73 16.99 -11.55
C GLY A 175 12.77 16.55 -12.54
N VAL A 176 12.38 15.67 -13.46
CA VAL A 176 13.25 15.09 -14.50
C VAL A 176 12.63 15.21 -15.89
N ARG A 177 13.48 15.14 -16.93
CA ARG A 177 13.08 15.20 -18.34
C ARG A 177 13.83 14.15 -19.17
N GLY A 178 13.39 13.94 -20.40
CA GLY A 178 14.05 13.03 -21.35
C GLY A 178 14.14 11.61 -20.81
N THR A 179 15.28 10.97 -20.99
CA THR A 179 15.52 9.56 -20.58
C THR A 179 15.30 9.34 -19.08
N LYS A 180 15.66 10.31 -18.22
CA LYS A 180 15.41 10.20 -16.77
C LYS A 180 13.92 10.15 -16.45
N LEU A 181 13.08 10.90 -17.19
CA LEU A 181 11.62 10.83 -17.00
C LEU A 181 11.08 9.46 -17.44
N VAL A 182 11.58 8.89 -18.52
CA VAL A 182 11.18 7.55 -18.97
C VAL A 182 11.52 6.50 -17.90
N ILE A 183 12.71 6.58 -17.31
CA ILE A 183 13.13 5.67 -16.21
C ILE A 183 12.24 5.88 -14.98
N ALA A 184 11.92 7.13 -14.61
CA ALA A 184 11.04 7.45 -13.51
C ALA A 184 9.64 6.85 -13.69
N VAL A 185 9.07 7.02 -14.89
CA VAL A 185 7.74 6.51 -15.27
C VAL A 185 7.74 4.98 -15.28
N ALA A 186 8.71 4.34 -15.92
CA ALA A 186 8.83 2.87 -15.96
C ALA A 186 9.03 2.28 -14.55
N GLY A 187 9.89 2.91 -13.74
CA GLY A 187 10.11 2.52 -12.35
C GLY A 187 8.83 2.65 -11.52
N ASN A 188 8.14 3.78 -11.60
CA ASN A 188 6.92 3.99 -10.83
C ASN A 188 5.73 3.11 -11.29
N PHE A 189 5.68 2.74 -12.56
CA PHE A 189 4.77 1.72 -13.09
C PHE A 189 5.03 0.35 -12.42
N ALA A 190 6.29 -0.08 -12.38
CA ALA A 190 6.68 -1.32 -11.72
C ALA A 190 6.37 -1.28 -10.22
N LEU A 191 6.66 -0.16 -9.54
CA LEU A 191 6.34 0.03 -8.12
C LEU A 191 4.83 -0.01 -7.87
N GLY A 192 4.01 0.58 -8.74
CA GLY A 192 2.56 0.50 -8.66
C GLY A 192 2.05 -0.94 -8.78
N ALA A 193 2.60 -1.73 -9.71
CA ALA A 193 2.26 -3.14 -9.84
C ALA A 193 2.70 -3.95 -8.61
N LEU A 194 3.91 -3.73 -8.10
CA LEU A 194 4.44 -4.40 -6.93
C LEU A 194 3.70 -4.03 -5.63
N MET A 195 3.16 -2.82 -5.55
CA MET A 195 2.36 -2.41 -4.39
C MET A 195 1.11 -3.28 -4.20
N THR A 196 0.57 -3.86 -5.27
CA THR A 196 -0.56 -4.80 -5.18
C THR A 196 -0.20 -6.13 -4.51
N LEU A 197 1.10 -6.45 -4.40
CA LEU A 197 1.64 -7.58 -3.64
C LEU A 197 1.92 -7.25 -2.17
N GLY A 198 1.73 -5.99 -1.75
CA GLY A 198 1.99 -5.56 -0.38
C GLY A 198 3.37 -4.94 -0.15
N ILE A 199 4.13 -4.62 -1.22
CA ILE A 199 5.32 -3.76 -1.11
C ILE A 199 4.84 -2.32 -0.93
N GLY A 200 5.26 -1.65 0.14
CA GLY A 200 5.06 -0.22 0.27
C GLY A 200 5.83 0.53 -0.83
N LEU A 201 5.16 1.46 -1.52
CA LEU A 201 5.78 2.24 -2.61
C LEU A 201 6.78 3.28 -2.10
N TYR A 202 6.71 3.71 -0.85
CA TYR A 202 7.41 4.88 -0.33
C TYR A 202 8.93 4.77 -0.42
N ALA A 203 9.54 3.79 0.24
CA ALA A 203 11.00 3.65 0.25
C ALA A 203 11.56 3.42 -1.17
N PRO A 204 11.02 2.51 -1.99
CA PRO A 204 11.51 2.35 -3.36
C PRO A 204 11.36 3.60 -4.23
N CYS A 205 10.28 4.37 -4.08
CA CYS A 205 10.07 5.61 -4.83
C CYS A 205 11.08 6.69 -4.41
N MET A 206 11.35 6.83 -3.13
CA MET A 206 12.36 7.76 -2.61
C MET A 206 13.75 7.43 -3.17
N ILE A 207 14.11 6.15 -3.21
CA ILE A 207 15.37 5.68 -3.79
C ILE A 207 15.43 5.99 -5.29
N LEU A 208 14.37 5.69 -6.04
CA LEU A 208 14.28 5.97 -7.47
C LEU A 208 14.47 7.46 -7.76
N VAL A 209 13.78 8.32 -7.03
CA VAL A 209 13.86 9.79 -7.15
C VAL A 209 15.29 10.27 -6.86
N SER A 210 15.92 9.78 -5.79
CA SER A 210 17.28 10.12 -5.41
C SER A 210 18.32 9.67 -6.44
N LEU A 211 18.20 8.45 -6.98
CA LEU A 211 19.07 7.90 -8.03
C LEU A 211 18.99 8.71 -9.35
N LEU A 212 17.84 9.31 -9.64
CA LEU A 212 17.67 10.16 -10.81
C LEU A 212 18.23 11.59 -10.60
N GLY A 213 18.76 11.89 -9.41
CA GLY A 213 19.34 13.18 -9.04
C GLY A 213 18.31 14.25 -8.69
N MET A 214 17.13 13.85 -8.29
CA MET A 214 16.11 14.76 -7.76
C MET A 214 16.34 15.03 -6.27
N ASN A 215 15.75 16.12 -5.79
CA ASN A 215 15.69 16.41 -4.36
C ASN A 215 14.85 15.32 -3.66
N PRO A 216 15.38 14.67 -2.61
CA PRO A 216 14.65 13.61 -1.90
C PRO A 216 13.30 14.06 -1.35
N THR A 217 13.14 15.36 -1.00
CA THR A 217 11.85 15.87 -0.54
C THR A 217 10.78 15.85 -1.62
N ALA A 218 11.15 16.00 -2.90
CA ALA A 218 10.22 15.89 -4.02
C ALA A 218 9.62 14.47 -4.17
N ALA A 219 10.22 13.46 -3.54
CA ALA A 219 9.64 12.11 -3.50
C ALA A 219 8.31 12.07 -2.73
N PHE A 220 8.14 12.89 -1.67
CA PHE A 220 6.93 12.86 -0.84
C PHE A 220 5.64 13.12 -1.64
N PRO A 221 5.49 14.24 -2.38
CA PRO A 221 4.31 14.44 -3.20
C PRO A 221 4.15 13.35 -4.29
N ILE A 222 5.24 12.84 -4.87
CA ILE A 222 5.19 11.79 -5.89
C ILE A 222 4.66 10.49 -5.30
N MET A 223 5.26 9.99 -4.21
CA MET A 223 4.87 8.71 -3.62
C MET A 223 3.48 8.74 -2.98
N MET A 224 3.14 9.83 -2.27
CA MET A 224 1.84 9.96 -1.62
C MET A 224 0.71 10.09 -2.64
N ASN A 225 0.87 10.91 -3.69
CA ASN A 225 -0.13 11.00 -4.74
C ASN A 225 -0.19 9.73 -5.59
N SER A 226 0.95 9.12 -5.94
CA SER A 226 0.94 7.82 -6.63
C SER A 226 0.08 6.81 -5.87
N CYS A 227 0.28 6.66 -4.55
CA CYS A 227 -0.52 5.79 -3.72
C CYS A 227 -1.98 6.23 -3.62
N ALA A 228 -2.25 7.53 -3.42
CA ALA A 228 -3.60 8.06 -3.28
C ALA A 228 -4.46 7.87 -4.53
N PHE A 229 -3.86 7.87 -5.72
CA PHE A 229 -4.56 7.60 -6.98
C PHE A 229 -4.61 6.11 -7.34
N LEU A 230 -3.53 5.35 -7.12
CA LEU A 230 -3.50 3.93 -7.49
C LEU A 230 -4.32 3.05 -6.54
N MET A 231 -4.32 3.35 -5.24
CA MET A 231 -5.00 2.49 -4.25
C MET A 231 -6.51 2.43 -4.43
N PRO A 232 -7.25 3.51 -4.70
CA PRO A 232 -8.68 3.40 -5.03
C PRO A 232 -8.94 2.49 -6.23
N VAL A 233 -8.12 2.60 -7.29
CA VAL A 233 -8.26 1.83 -8.52
C VAL A 233 -7.97 0.34 -8.28
N GLY A 234 -6.84 0.04 -7.63
CA GLY A 234 -6.47 -1.33 -7.25
C GLY A 234 -7.48 -1.95 -6.28
N SER A 235 -7.89 -1.20 -5.27
CA SER A 235 -8.86 -1.66 -4.25
C SER A 235 -10.21 -2.03 -4.84
N LEU A 236 -10.74 -1.24 -5.77
CA LEU A 236 -12.01 -1.56 -6.43
C LEU A 236 -11.95 -2.93 -7.15
N ARG A 237 -10.78 -3.31 -7.67
CA ARG A 237 -10.59 -4.62 -8.29
C ARG A 237 -10.62 -5.73 -7.25
N PHE A 238 -9.87 -5.62 -6.16
CA PHE A 238 -9.92 -6.57 -5.04
C PHE A 238 -11.30 -6.67 -4.40
N ILE A 239 -12.03 -5.56 -4.30
CA ILE A 239 -13.40 -5.52 -3.78
C ILE A 239 -14.35 -6.29 -4.70
N ARG A 240 -14.28 -6.09 -6.03
CA ARG A 240 -15.09 -6.82 -7.03
C ARG A 240 -14.83 -8.32 -7.00
N GLU A 241 -13.57 -8.71 -6.86
CA GLU A 241 -13.14 -10.11 -6.79
C GLU A 241 -13.33 -10.73 -5.39
N GLN A 242 -13.89 -9.97 -4.43
CA GLN A 242 -14.06 -10.37 -3.03
C GLN A 242 -12.76 -10.89 -2.38
N SER A 243 -11.62 -10.42 -2.86
CA SER A 243 -10.28 -10.81 -2.41
C SER A 243 -9.73 -9.83 -1.36
N TYR A 244 -10.52 -9.55 -0.32
CA TYR A 244 -10.15 -8.68 0.81
C TYR A 244 -10.98 -9.01 2.05
N SER A 245 -10.59 -8.47 3.22
CA SER A 245 -11.38 -8.52 4.44
C SER A 245 -12.08 -7.18 4.68
N LEU A 246 -13.40 -7.15 4.51
CA LEU A 246 -14.21 -5.93 4.65
C LEU A 246 -14.07 -5.33 6.06
N ARG A 247 -14.22 -6.16 7.09
CA ARG A 247 -14.18 -5.73 8.49
C ARG A 247 -12.84 -5.12 8.88
N VAL A 248 -11.75 -5.79 8.52
CA VAL A 248 -10.39 -5.32 8.83
C VAL A 248 -10.07 -4.05 8.04
N ALA A 249 -10.42 -3.99 6.74
CA ALA A 249 -10.20 -2.81 5.91
C ALA A 249 -10.94 -1.57 6.45
N ILE A 250 -12.19 -1.72 6.92
CA ILE A 250 -12.92 -0.63 7.58
C ILE A 250 -12.20 -0.19 8.85
N GLY A 251 -11.70 -1.15 9.66
CA GLY A 251 -10.96 -0.84 10.89
C GLY A 251 -9.69 -0.02 10.61
N LEU A 252 -8.91 -0.44 9.59
CA LEU A 252 -7.71 0.29 9.17
C LEU A 252 -8.04 1.72 8.69
N ALA A 253 -9.12 1.89 7.92
CA ALA A 253 -9.52 3.20 7.43
C ALA A 253 -9.98 4.12 8.57
N LEU A 254 -10.81 3.61 9.49
CA LEU A 254 -11.33 4.37 10.64
C LEU A 254 -10.22 4.82 11.61
N GLY A 255 -9.24 3.97 11.87
CA GLY A 255 -8.11 4.32 12.72
C GLY A 255 -7.05 5.11 11.95
N GLY A 256 -6.83 4.78 10.69
CA GLY A 256 -5.74 5.33 9.90
C GLY A 256 -5.87 6.82 9.61
N VAL A 257 -7.07 7.32 9.30
CA VAL A 257 -7.27 8.77 9.07
C VAL A 257 -6.91 9.61 10.30
N PRO A 258 -7.41 9.32 11.52
CA PRO A 258 -6.94 9.98 12.72
C PRO A 258 -5.44 9.83 12.96
N GLY A 259 -4.87 8.65 12.71
CA GLY A 259 -3.42 8.41 12.85
C GLY A 259 -2.59 9.34 11.97
N VAL A 260 -2.97 9.51 10.70
CA VAL A 260 -2.34 10.47 9.77
C VAL A 260 -2.45 11.90 10.26
N LEU A 261 -3.64 12.32 10.72
CA LEU A 261 -3.85 13.68 11.22
C LEU A 261 -2.98 13.97 12.45
N ILE A 262 -2.90 13.01 13.38
CA ILE A 262 -2.04 13.11 14.56
C ILE A 262 -0.57 13.25 14.12
N ALA A 263 -0.08 12.42 13.19
CA ALA A 263 1.28 12.52 12.69
C ALA A 263 1.57 13.87 12.04
N ALA A 264 0.67 14.34 11.18
CA ALA A 264 0.87 15.56 10.42
C ALA A 264 0.87 16.84 11.28
N TYR A 265 0.06 16.90 12.34
CA TYR A 265 -0.13 18.11 13.13
C TYR A 265 0.61 18.13 14.47
N LEU A 266 0.86 16.96 15.08
CA LEU A 266 1.47 16.88 16.41
C LEU A 266 2.97 16.60 16.36
N VAL A 267 3.46 15.90 15.33
CA VAL A 267 4.84 15.42 15.31
C VAL A 267 5.66 16.22 14.32
N LYS A 268 6.39 17.21 14.81
CA LYS A 268 7.35 17.99 14.01
C LYS A 268 8.75 17.38 13.99
N SER A 269 9.10 16.52 14.95
CA SER A 269 10.40 15.83 15.02
C SER A 269 10.32 14.59 15.90
N LEU A 270 10.47 13.40 15.33
CA LEU A 270 10.71 12.15 16.05
C LEU A 270 12.00 11.53 15.54
N GLU A 271 12.85 11.06 16.45
CA GLU A 271 13.95 10.18 16.07
C GLU A 271 13.40 8.82 15.66
N LEU A 272 13.19 8.67 14.35
CA LEU A 272 12.57 7.47 13.76
C LEU A 272 13.56 6.32 13.59
N SER A 273 14.85 6.49 13.85
CA SER A 273 15.88 5.48 13.64
C SER A 273 15.58 4.18 14.40
N THR A 274 15.31 4.27 15.70
CA THR A 274 14.98 3.11 16.53
C THR A 274 13.73 2.38 16.05
N VAL A 275 12.69 3.14 15.65
CA VAL A 275 11.45 2.55 15.12
C VAL A 275 11.71 1.83 13.80
N ARG A 276 12.53 2.41 12.92
CA ARG A 276 12.91 1.79 11.64
C ARG A 276 13.65 0.47 11.86
N TRP A 277 14.60 0.39 12.80
CA TRP A 277 15.27 -0.86 13.14
C TRP A 277 14.32 -1.93 13.63
N LEU A 278 13.39 -1.59 14.52
CA LEU A 278 12.35 -2.51 14.98
C LEU A 278 11.50 -3.02 13.81
N VAL A 279 11.06 -2.12 12.91
CA VAL A 279 10.28 -2.48 11.73
C VAL A 279 11.05 -3.43 10.81
N ILE A 280 12.34 -3.18 10.56
CA ILE A 280 13.19 -4.07 9.75
C ILE A 280 13.17 -5.49 10.31
N VAL A 281 13.41 -5.66 11.62
CA VAL A 281 13.42 -6.99 12.27
C VAL A 281 12.08 -7.70 12.14
N VAL A 282 10.98 -6.99 12.42
CA VAL A 282 9.61 -7.55 12.36
C VAL A 282 9.23 -7.92 10.93
N VAL A 283 9.60 -7.10 9.94
CA VAL A 283 9.32 -7.34 8.52
C VAL A 283 10.13 -8.51 7.99
N LEU A 284 11.42 -8.63 8.37
CA LEU A 284 12.24 -9.78 8.03
C LEU A 284 11.67 -11.07 8.59
N TYR A 285 11.29 -11.09 9.87
CA TYR A 285 10.62 -12.23 10.49
C TYR A 285 9.36 -12.62 9.72
N THR A 286 8.53 -11.64 9.34
CA THR A 286 7.30 -11.87 8.60
C THR A 286 7.58 -12.41 7.20
N ALA A 287 8.58 -11.88 6.49
CA ALA A 287 9.01 -12.36 5.18
C ALA A 287 9.42 -13.84 5.23
N VAL A 288 10.28 -14.18 6.18
CA VAL A 288 10.75 -15.57 6.37
C VAL A 288 9.58 -16.50 6.68
N THR A 289 8.71 -16.13 7.60
CA THR A 289 7.54 -16.98 7.95
C THR A 289 6.55 -17.14 6.81
N MET A 290 6.38 -16.15 5.94
CA MET A 290 5.57 -16.29 4.74
C MET A 290 6.19 -17.25 3.72
N LEU A 291 7.48 -17.14 3.48
CA LEU A 291 8.20 -18.04 2.56
C LEU A 291 8.20 -19.48 3.07
N LEU A 292 8.46 -19.68 4.36
CA LEU A 292 8.41 -21.02 4.98
C LEU A 292 6.99 -21.62 4.90
N SER A 293 5.93 -20.82 5.10
CA SER A 293 4.54 -21.27 4.95
C SER A 293 4.24 -21.71 3.50
N ALA A 294 4.75 -20.97 2.51
CA ALA A 294 4.59 -21.34 1.10
C ALA A 294 5.32 -22.64 0.73
N MET A 295 6.42 -22.94 1.38
CA MET A 295 7.17 -24.20 1.22
C MET A 295 6.41 -25.38 1.87
N SER A 296 5.82 -25.17 3.05
CA SER A 296 5.02 -26.18 3.75
C SER A 296 3.75 -26.55 3.00
N ASP A 297 3.07 -25.57 2.38
CA ASP A 297 1.86 -25.81 1.57
C ASP A 297 2.16 -26.72 0.35
N ARG A 298 3.37 -26.66 -0.22
CA ARG A 298 3.81 -27.57 -1.29
C ARG A 298 3.79 -29.03 -0.86
N GLY A 299 4.25 -29.33 0.35
CA GLY A 299 4.24 -30.70 0.88
C GLY A 299 2.86 -31.25 1.18
N THR A 300 1.87 -30.39 1.35
CA THR A 300 0.47 -30.79 1.62
C THR A 300 -0.28 -31.06 0.30
N GLU A 301 -0.05 -30.25 -0.74
CA GLU A 301 -0.63 -30.48 -2.07
C GLU A 301 -0.10 -31.77 -2.72
N GLU A 302 1.20 -32.09 -2.56
CA GLU A 302 1.81 -33.33 -3.06
C GLU A 302 1.33 -34.59 -2.31
N ARG A 303 0.86 -34.44 -1.07
CA ARG A 303 0.38 -35.58 -0.23
C ARG A 303 -1.12 -35.88 -0.39
N THR A 304 -1.87 -35.05 -1.07
CA THR A 304 -3.29 -35.34 -1.35
C THR A 304 -3.37 -36.18 -2.63
N PRO A 305 -3.63 -37.51 -2.54
CA PRO A 305 -3.71 -38.33 -3.72
C PRO A 305 -4.90 -37.89 -4.59
N ALA A 306 -4.72 -38.00 -5.92
CA ALA A 306 -5.67 -37.64 -6.98
C ALA A 306 -6.99 -38.44 -6.97
N LYS A 307 -7.50 -38.84 -5.79
CA LYS A 307 -8.68 -39.69 -5.58
C LYS A 307 -9.92 -38.93 -5.10
N ALA A 308 -10.16 -37.74 -5.61
CA ALA A 308 -11.44 -37.05 -5.38
C ALA A 308 -11.84 -36.20 -6.60
N ARG A 309 -11.67 -36.77 -7.79
CA ARG A 309 -12.31 -36.27 -9.02
C ARG A 309 -12.99 -37.44 -9.70
N VAL A 310 -14.14 -37.82 -9.19
CA VAL A 310 -15.20 -38.58 -9.91
C VAL A 310 -16.51 -37.91 -9.55
#